data_2cca386d7633203c8babab38fdd8bcdc
#
_entry.id   2cca386d7633203c8babab38fdd8bcdc
#
_cell.length_a   1.000
_cell.length_b   1.000
_cell.length_c   1.000
_cell.angle_alpha   90.00
_cell.angle_beta   90.00
_cell.angle_gamma   90.00
#
_symmetry.space_group_name_H-M   'P 1'
#
loop_
_entity.id
_entity.type
_entity.pdbx_description
1 polymer ?
#
loop_
_entity_poly.entity_id
_entity_poly.type
_entity_poly.pdbx_seq_one_letter_code
_entity_poly.pdbx_strand_id
1 'polypeptide(L)' 'MYKFKVYPGNNPTVIRQALEARGNWTEGSDKEANDFKVNFIWRPMSF' A
#
# COMPACT_ATOMS: atom_id res chain seq x y z
N MET A 1 7.87 7.07 -10.02
CA MET A 1 7.70 5.98 -9.03
C MET A 1 6.29 6.02 -8.46
N TYR A 2 5.68 4.87 -8.35
CA TYR A 2 4.31 4.78 -7.82
C TYR A 2 4.36 4.57 -6.31
N LYS A 3 3.32 5.03 -5.61
CA LYS A 3 3.20 4.84 -4.17
C LYS A 3 2.01 3.96 -3.85
N PHE A 4 2.17 3.12 -2.82
CA PHE A 4 1.09 2.29 -2.32
C PHE A 4 0.97 2.46 -0.81
N LYS A 5 -0.16 2.02 -0.26
CA LYS A 5 -0.34 1.94 1.19
C LYS A 5 -1.03 0.63 1.52
N VAL A 6 -0.42 -0.12 2.44
CA VAL A 6 -0.94 -1.42 2.88
C VAL A 6 -1.29 -1.32 4.36
N TYR A 7 -2.55 -1.59 4.67
CA TYR A 7 -3.04 -1.57 6.06
C TYR A 7 -3.02 -2.98 6.63
N PRO A 8 -2.91 -3.14 7.97
CA PRO A 8 -2.89 -4.45 8.60
C PRO A 8 -4.19 -5.22 8.36
N GLY A 9 -4.08 -6.55 8.37
CA GLY A 9 -5.18 -7.46 8.09
C GLY A 9 -4.87 -8.24 6.82
N ASN A 10 -5.76 -8.88 6.25
CA ASN A 10 -5.80 -9.63 4.99
C ASN A 10 -4.48 -9.70 4.18
N ASN A 11 -3.48 -10.41 4.71
CA ASN A 11 -2.19 -10.71 4.06
C ASN A 11 -1.40 -9.48 3.61
N PRO A 12 -1.18 -8.49 4.49
CA PRO A 12 -0.49 -7.27 4.07
C PRO A 12 0.96 -7.52 3.65
N THR A 13 1.62 -8.49 4.28
CA THR A 13 3.02 -8.79 3.98
C THR A 13 3.18 -9.27 2.53
N VAL A 14 2.29 -10.14 2.08
CA VAL A 14 2.34 -10.68 0.72
C VAL A 14 2.16 -9.56 -0.31
N ILE A 15 1.19 -8.69 -0.09
CA ILE A 15 0.92 -7.57 -0.99
C ILE A 15 2.10 -6.60 -1.03
N ARG A 16 2.65 -6.28 0.15
CA ARG A 16 3.79 -5.38 0.25
C ARG A 16 5.00 -5.94 -0.51
N GLN A 17 5.28 -7.23 -0.31
CA GLN A 17 6.40 -7.87 -0.99
C GLN A 17 6.21 -7.89 -2.51
N ALA A 18 5.00 -8.16 -2.97
CA ALA A 18 4.71 -8.21 -4.39
C ALA A 18 4.92 -6.84 -5.06
N LEU A 19 4.50 -5.78 -4.40
CA LEU A 19 4.67 -4.44 -4.94
C LEU A 19 6.13 -4.00 -4.90
N GLU A 20 6.82 -4.26 -3.80
CA GLU A 20 8.23 -3.89 -3.68
C GLU A 20 9.11 -4.64 -4.68
N ALA A 21 8.77 -5.88 -5.00
CA ALA A 21 9.53 -6.68 -5.96
C ALA A 21 9.47 -6.10 -7.38
N ARG A 22 8.49 -5.27 -7.67
CA ARG A 22 8.39 -4.62 -8.98
C ARG A 22 9.45 -3.55 -9.20
N GLY A 23 10.01 -3.00 -8.12
CA GLY A 23 11.11 -2.05 -8.21
C GLY A 23 10.72 -0.61 -8.47
N ASN A 24 9.49 -0.35 -8.87
CA ASN A 24 9.02 1.02 -9.15
C ASN A 24 7.88 1.44 -8.24
N TRP A 25 7.69 0.73 -7.13
CA TRP A 25 6.68 1.05 -6.12
C TRP A 25 7.36 1.30 -4.78
N THR A 26 6.84 2.26 -4.02
CA THR A 26 7.31 2.53 -2.66
C THR A 26 6.10 2.75 -1.76
N GLU A 27 6.23 2.39 -0.48
CA GLU A 27 5.13 2.55 0.46
C GLU A 27 5.07 3.98 0.95
N GLY A 28 3.88 4.58 0.92
CA GLY A 28 3.64 5.91 1.43
C GLY A 28 3.24 5.90 2.89
N SER A 29 3.10 7.10 3.46
CA SER A 29 2.66 7.26 4.84
C SER A 29 1.14 7.26 4.92
N ASP A 30 0.61 7.16 6.16
CA ASP A 30 -0.83 7.30 6.39
C ASP A 30 -1.34 8.66 5.93
N LYS A 31 -0.56 9.70 6.14
CA LYS A 31 -0.94 11.04 5.71
C LYS A 31 -1.06 11.12 4.19
N GLU A 32 -0.12 10.52 3.48
CA GLU A 32 -0.17 10.50 2.03
C GLU A 32 -1.39 9.74 1.52
N ALA A 33 -1.74 8.63 2.17
CA ALA A 33 -2.93 7.87 1.81
C ALA A 33 -4.20 8.69 2.07
N ASN A 34 -4.27 9.38 3.20
CA ASN A 34 -5.41 10.21 3.55
C ASN A 34 -5.57 11.39 2.60
N ASP A 35 -4.47 11.88 2.06
CA ASP A 35 -4.48 13.00 1.12
C ASP A 35 -4.62 12.53 -0.34
N PHE A 36 -4.90 11.26 -0.55
CA PHE A 36 -5.06 10.66 -1.90
C PHE A 36 -3.81 10.82 -2.76
N LYS A 37 -2.63 10.73 -2.13
CA LYS A 37 -1.35 10.86 -2.82
C LYS A 37 -0.67 9.53 -3.08
N VAL A 38 -1.41 8.43 -2.95
CA VAL A 38 -0.91 7.10 -3.29
C VAL A 38 -1.70 6.55 -4.46
N ASN A 39 -1.07 5.66 -5.22
CA ASN A 39 -1.67 5.09 -6.44
C ASN A 39 -2.47 3.82 -6.15
N PHE A 40 -2.20 3.18 -5.03
CA PHE A 40 -2.85 1.92 -4.68
C PHE A 40 -2.99 1.81 -3.16
N ILE A 41 -4.18 1.41 -2.70
CA ILE A 41 -4.44 1.19 -1.28
C ILE A 41 -4.99 -0.22 -1.11
N TRP A 42 -4.42 -0.96 -0.15
CA TRP A 42 -4.89 -2.29 0.22
C TRP A 42 -5.34 -2.27 1.67
N ARG A 43 -6.60 -2.58 1.90
CA ARG A 43 -7.15 -2.62 3.25
C ARG A 43 -8.16 -3.75 3.37
N PRO A 44 -8.38 -4.27 4.60
CA PRO A 44 -9.36 -5.36 4.80
C PRO A 44 -10.78 -4.90 4.49
N MET A 45 -11.58 -5.84 4.02
CA MET A 45 -12.97 -5.60 3.69
C MET A 45 -13.85 -5.39 4.91
N SER A 46 -13.40 -5.89 6.04
CA SER A 46 -14.20 -5.91 7.28
C SER A 46 -13.97 -4.70 8.17
N PHE A 47 -13.58 -3.65 7.63
CA PHE A 47 -13.38 -2.43 8.38
C PHE A 47 -14.66 -1.96 9.04
#